data_945ac83350dd41114d6fb32c57fb5463
#
_entry.id   945ac83350dd41114d6fb32c57fb5463
#
_cell.length_a   1.000
_cell.length_b   1.000
_cell.length_c   1.000
_cell.angle_alpha   90.00
_cell.angle_beta   90.00
_cell.angle_gamma   90.00
#
_symmetry.space_group_name_H-M   'P 1'
#
loop_
_entity.id
_entity.type
_entity.pdbx_description
1 polymer ?
#
loop_
_entity_poly.entity_id
_entity_poly.type
_entity_poly.pdbx_seq_one_letter_code
_entity_poly.pdbx_strand_id
1 'polypeptide(L)'
;MKKKILCTILSSMLAVSLLAGCSNKTTDATNSKSKTVSIKDVMGTSEIPENPKKVVILTNEGVEALLTLGVKPVGAVTGVTGDWYKHTKSELADVKPVGKEKAPNLEAIAALKPDLIIGNKMRHEKIYTQLKAIAPTVFSDTIRGSWKDNFKFYAEVLNKKAEGDKALKEYESKVNSIKKDFKDKLDTKISLVRFMDGKTRIYLGDTFAGTILKEIGFKRPDTQQGTKFVNEIGKERLNEADGDVMFYFTYELGDGKGLAREKEWLNDPMFKSLNVVKNNKAFKVNDTIWNTAGGIKAANLMLDDLNKMLREGKF
;
A
#
# COMPACT_ATOMS: atom_id res chain seq x y z
N MET A 1 -18.42 -94.31 -1.95
CA MET A 1 -19.74 -94.87 -1.49
C MET A 1 -20.68 -93.69 -1.25
N LYS A 2 -21.66 -93.56 -2.07
CA LYS A 2 -23.11 -93.52 -1.78
C LYS A 2 -23.47 -92.34 -0.85
N LYS A 3 -24.38 -91.41 -1.10
CA LYS A 3 -25.55 -91.29 -1.98
C LYS A 3 -26.14 -89.91 -1.57
N LYS A 4 -26.53 -89.02 -2.49
CA LYS A 4 -27.95 -88.85 -2.88
C LYS A 4 -28.74 -88.12 -1.78
N ILE A 5 -29.53 -87.14 -1.99
CA ILE A 5 -30.61 -86.79 -2.92
C ILE A 5 -31.30 -85.67 -2.16
N LEU A 6 -31.79 -84.63 -2.67
CA LEU A 6 -32.80 -84.19 -3.61
C LEU A 6 -33.88 -83.34 -2.90
N CYS A 7 -34.23 -82.26 -3.54
CA CYS A 7 -35.58 -81.65 -3.67
C CYS A 7 -36.22 -81.12 -2.38
N THR A 8 -36.99 -80.18 -2.37
CA THR A 8 -37.98 -79.54 -3.36
C THR A 8 -38.52 -78.25 -2.75
N ILE A 9 -38.59 -77.21 -3.47
CA ILE A 9 -39.82 -76.54 -3.99
C ILE A 9 -40.81 -75.97 -2.97
N LEU A 10 -41.07 -74.73 -3.15
CA LEU A 10 -42.34 -73.99 -3.34
C LEU A 10 -42.91 -73.21 -2.16
N SER A 11 -43.15 -72.01 -2.49
CA SER A 11 -44.43 -71.29 -2.41
C SER A 11 -44.56 -70.19 -1.37
N SER A 12 -44.60 -69.00 -1.88
CA SER A 12 -45.67 -67.98 -1.73
C SER A 12 -46.02 -67.50 -0.32
N MET A 13 -45.89 -66.27 -0.03
CA MET A 13 -46.96 -65.29 0.00
C MET A 13 -46.52 -63.94 0.57
N LEU A 14 -46.83 -63.00 -0.20
CA LEU A 14 -47.15 -61.59 0.04
C LEU A 14 -47.52 -61.25 1.50
N ALA A 15 -46.80 -60.32 2.10
CA ALA A 15 -47.25 -59.43 3.15
C ALA A 15 -46.72 -58.03 2.95
N VAL A 16 -47.57 -57.17 2.45
CA VAL A 16 -47.35 -55.72 2.38
C VAL A 16 -47.42 -55.19 3.81
N SER A 17 -46.31 -54.62 4.29
CA SER A 17 -46.31 -53.86 5.52
C SER A 17 -45.83 -52.43 5.17
N LEU A 18 -46.77 -51.51 5.11
CA LEU A 18 -46.54 -50.09 5.10
C LEU A 18 -45.89 -49.67 6.43
N LEU A 19 -44.62 -49.34 6.40
CA LEU A 19 -43.97 -48.60 7.47
C LEU A 19 -43.61 -47.21 6.92
N ALA A 20 -44.37 -46.22 7.38
CA ALA A 20 -44.06 -44.82 7.21
C ALA A 20 -42.70 -44.53 7.90
N GLY A 21 -41.64 -44.48 7.10
CA GLY A 21 -40.33 -44.02 7.55
C GLY A 21 -40.32 -42.50 7.59
N CYS A 22 -40.24 -41.93 8.78
CA CYS A 22 -39.90 -40.53 9.01
C CYS A 22 -38.63 -40.19 8.21
N SER A 23 -38.83 -39.35 7.19
CA SER A 23 -37.70 -38.68 6.50
C SER A 23 -37.07 -37.71 7.48
N ASN A 24 -36.02 -38.17 8.13
CA ASN A 24 -35.06 -37.28 8.78
C ASN A 24 -34.40 -36.44 7.68
N LYS A 25 -34.86 -35.21 7.52
CA LYS A 25 -34.15 -34.19 6.79
C LYS A 25 -32.84 -33.93 7.56
N THR A 26 -31.79 -34.71 7.24
CA THR A 26 -30.42 -34.32 7.50
C THR A 26 -30.26 -33.03 6.71
N THR A 27 -30.27 -31.91 7.41
CA THR A 27 -29.73 -30.65 6.93
C THR A 27 -28.25 -30.95 6.74
N ASP A 28 -27.85 -31.29 5.51
CA ASP A 28 -26.50 -31.14 5.09
C ASP A 28 -26.13 -29.66 5.30
N ALA A 29 -25.49 -29.42 6.43
CA ALA A 29 -24.71 -28.23 6.60
C ALA A 29 -23.59 -28.36 5.54
N THR A 30 -23.84 -27.84 4.37
CA THR A 30 -22.86 -27.64 3.33
C THR A 30 -21.76 -26.77 3.95
N ASN A 31 -20.75 -27.44 4.48
CA ASN A 31 -19.51 -26.82 4.88
C ASN A 31 -18.83 -26.36 3.58
N SER A 32 -19.29 -25.24 3.07
CA SER A 32 -18.70 -24.54 1.93
C SER A 32 -17.29 -24.14 2.35
N LYS A 33 -16.31 -25.06 2.18
CA LYS A 33 -14.91 -24.69 2.24
C LYS A 33 -14.74 -23.53 1.30
N SER A 34 -14.43 -22.36 1.84
CA SER A 34 -14.12 -21.18 1.03
C SER A 34 -13.02 -21.59 0.03
N LYS A 35 -13.29 -21.37 -1.25
CA LYS A 35 -12.34 -21.68 -2.32
C LYS A 35 -11.05 -20.90 -2.04
N THR A 36 -9.92 -21.59 -2.08
CA THR A 36 -8.60 -20.99 -1.91
C THR A 36 -7.89 -20.85 -3.25
N VAL A 37 -6.97 -19.91 -3.32
CA VAL A 37 -6.04 -19.70 -4.44
C VAL A 37 -4.62 -19.63 -3.91
N SER A 38 -3.69 -20.08 -4.72
CA SER A 38 -2.28 -20.10 -4.41
C SER A 38 -1.66 -18.79 -4.89
N ILE A 39 -1.13 -17.99 -3.97
CA ILE A 39 -0.44 -16.72 -4.27
C ILE A 39 1.05 -16.89 -3.98
N LYS A 40 1.86 -16.59 -4.99
CA LYS A 40 3.32 -16.50 -4.86
C LYS A 40 3.70 -15.06 -4.52
N ASP A 41 4.42 -14.89 -3.42
CA ASP A 41 4.97 -13.62 -2.97
C ASP A 41 6.48 -13.71 -2.68
N VAL A 42 7.07 -12.67 -2.11
CA VAL A 42 8.49 -12.60 -1.76
C VAL A 42 8.90 -13.51 -0.60
N MET A 43 7.93 -14.09 0.12
CA MET A 43 8.13 -15.01 1.24
C MET A 43 7.91 -16.47 0.84
N GLY A 44 7.42 -16.73 -0.38
CA GLY A 44 7.13 -18.06 -0.90
C GLY A 44 5.74 -18.16 -1.52
N THR A 45 5.04 -19.26 -1.26
CA THR A 45 3.69 -19.49 -1.74
C THR A 45 2.74 -19.67 -0.57
N SER A 46 1.59 -19.02 -0.61
CA SER A 46 0.56 -19.07 0.42
C SER A 46 -0.81 -19.39 -0.19
N GLU A 47 -1.54 -20.32 0.44
CA GLU A 47 -2.94 -20.56 0.12
C GLU A 47 -3.79 -19.53 0.86
N ILE A 48 -4.53 -18.72 0.12
CA ILE A 48 -5.40 -17.67 0.66
C ILE A 48 -6.85 -17.87 0.18
N PRO A 49 -7.87 -17.32 0.85
CA PRO A 49 -9.23 -17.28 0.32
C PRO A 49 -9.27 -16.57 -1.03
N GLU A 50 -9.98 -17.14 -2.02
CA GLU A 50 -10.15 -16.50 -3.34
C GLU A 50 -10.83 -15.13 -3.25
N ASN A 51 -11.70 -14.93 -2.27
CA ASN A 51 -12.40 -13.68 -2.00
C ASN A 51 -12.36 -13.39 -0.49
N PRO A 52 -11.25 -12.87 0.04
CA PRO A 52 -11.10 -12.62 1.47
C PRO A 52 -12.12 -11.57 1.96
N LYS A 53 -12.69 -11.78 3.15
CA LYS A 53 -13.73 -10.93 3.75
C LYS A 53 -13.23 -10.11 4.94
N LYS A 54 -12.25 -10.63 5.65
CA LYS A 54 -11.69 -10.01 6.85
C LYS A 54 -10.20 -9.73 6.64
N VAL A 55 -9.91 -8.72 5.83
CA VAL A 55 -8.53 -8.36 5.52
C VAL A 55 -7.95 -7.44 6.57
N VAL A 56 -6.76 -7.76 7.06
CA VAL A 56 -5.91 -6.85 7.83
C VAL A 56 -4.77 -6.39 6.94
N ILE A 57 -4.54 -5.07 6.88
CA ILE A 57 -3.49 -4.44 6.07
C ILE A 57 -2.46 -3.73 6.96
N LEU A 58 -1.19 -4.02 6.74
CA LEU A 58 -0.09 -3.56 7.61
C LEU A 58 0.79 -2.46 6.99
N THR A 59 0.41 -1.92 5.84
CA THR A 59 1.12 -0.80 5.20
C THR A 59 0.18 0.34 4.86
N ASN A 60 0.66 1.59 4.96
CA ASN A 60 -0.16 2.76 4.61
C ASN A 60 -0.49 2.81 3.11
N GLU A 61 0.45 2.44 2.24
CA GLU A 61 0.17 2.31 0.80
C GLU A 61 -0.90 1.25 0.50
N GLY A 62 -0.86 0.14 1.25
CA GLY A 62 -1.85 -0.93 1.15
C GLY A 62 -3.24 -0.50 1.64
N VAL A 63 -3.33 0.35 2.68
CA VAL A 63 -4.61 0.97 3.07
C VAL A 63 -5.23 1.71 1.89
N GLU A 64 -4.46 2.55 1.21
CA GLU A 64 -4.93 3.27 0.03
C GLU A 64 -5.34 2.33 -1.11
N ALA A 65 -4.56 1.26 -1.31
CA ALA A 65 -4.84 0.25 -2.32
C ALA A 65 -6.18 -0.44 -2.06
N LEU A 66 -6.40 -0.96 -0.85
CA LEU A 66 -7.64 -1.64 -0.50
C LEU A 66 -8.86 -0.72 -0.70
N LEU A 67 -8.79 0.52 -0.21
CA LEU A 67 -9.88 1.50 -0.36
C LEU A 67 -10.15 1.81 -1.84
N THR A 68 -9.12 1.95 -2.65
CA THR A 68 -9.26 2.18 -4.10
C THR A 68 -9.89 0.99 -4.83
N LEU A 69 -9.57 -0.23 -4.38
CA LEU A 69 -10.14 -1.47 -4.92
C LEU A 69 -11.54 -1.79 -4.37
N GLY A 70 -12.12 -0.89 -3.56
CA GLY A 70 -13.45 -1.07 -2.96
C GLY A 70 -13.47 -2.11 -1.83
N VAL A 71 -12.32 -2.41 -1.24
CA VAL A 71 -12.20 -3.35 -0.11
C VAL A 71 -11.96 -2.58 1.17
N LYS A 72 -12.91 -2.66 2.12
CA LYS A 72 -12.75 -2.08 3.45
C LYS A 72 -12.08 -3.09 4.38
N PRO A 73 -10.85 -2.84 4.89
CA PRO A 73 -10.21 -3.76 5.80
C PRO A 73 -10.93 -3.80 7.15
N VAL A 74 -10.86 -4.93 7.87
CA VAL A 74 -11.35 -5.02 9.25
C VAL A 74 -10.36 -4.42 10.25
N GLY A 75 -9.09 -4.37 9.88
CA GLY A 75 -8.02 -3.74 10.65
C GLY A 75 -6.93 -3.17 9.74
N ALA A 76 -6.37 -2.04 10.14
CA ALA A 76 -5.31 -1.37 9.39
C ALA A 76 -4.33 -0.66 10.31
N VAL A 77 -3.08 -0.48 9.84
CA VAL A 77 -2.11 0.36 10.53
C VAL A 77 -2.45 1.82 10.39
N THR A 78 -2.16 2.60 11.43
CA THR A 78 -2.34 4.05 11.43
C THR A 78 -1.14 4.76 10.80
N GLY A 79 -1.31 6.05 10.52
CA GLY A 79 -0.23 6.94 10.17
C GLY A 79 0.80 7.10 11.30
N VAL A 80 1.85 7.86 11.02
CA VAL A 80 3.02 8.00 11.91
C VAL A 80 2.69 8.60 13.27
N THR A 81 1.69 9.48 13.34
CA THR A 81 1.22 10.09 14.61
C THR A 81 0.27 9.21 15.40
N GLY A 82 -0.17 8.06 14.86
CA GLY A 82 -1.11 7.16 15.50
C GLY A 82 -2.58 7.40 15.09
N ASP A 83 -2.84 8.35 14.20
CA ASP A 83 -4.17 8.61 13.63
C ASP A 83 -4.20 8.23 12.14
N TRP A 84 -5.39 8.16 11.55
CA TRP A 84 -5.54 7.96 10.10
C TRP A 84 -5.06 9.19 9.32
N TYR A 85 -4.48 8.98 8.15
CA TYR A 85 -4.16 10.10 7.27
C TYR A 85 -5.45 10.81 6.81
N LYS A 86 -5.40 12.14 6.72
CA LYS A 86 -6.57 12.98 6.44
C LYS A 86 -7.35 12.53 5.20
N HIS A 87 -6.65 12.13 4.15
CA HIS A 87 -7.25 11.76 2.87
C HIS A 87 -7.90 10.35 2.85
N THR A 88 -7.70 9.54 3.90
CA THR A 88 -8.31 8.21 4.04
C THR A 88 -9.24 8.11 5.25
N LYS A 89 -9.19 9.08 6.17
CA LYS A 89 -9.85 9.03 7.48
C LYS A 89 -11.35 8.74 7.43
N SER A 90 -12.07 9.37 6.51
CA SER A 90 -13.52 9.19 6.39
C SER A 90 -13.91 7.77 5.97
N GLU A 91 -13.08 7.12 5.14
CA GLU A 91 -13.33 5.77 4.65
C GLU A 91 -12.97 4.70 5.69
N LEU A 92 -12.18 5.06 6.71
CA LEU A 92 -11.68 4.18 7.76
C LEU A 92 -12.45 4.31 9.10
N ALA A 93 -13.61 4.98 9.13
CA ALA A 93 -14.33 5.27 10.37
C ALA A 93 -14.61 4.03 11.25
N ASP A 94 -14.94 2.87 10.64
CA ASP A 94 -15.25 1.63 11.37
C ASP A 94 -14.09 0.63 11.40
N VAL A 95 -12.94 0.98 10.80
CA VAL A 95 -11.77 0.12 10.74
C VAL A 95 -11.03 0.15 12.07
N LYS A 96 -10.61 -1.00 12.56
CA LYS A 96 -9.88 -1.08 13.83
C LYS A 96 -8.39 -0.76 13.62
N PRO A 97 -7.80 0.14 14.41
CA PRO A 97 -6.37 0.37 14.35
C PRO A 97 -5.63 -0.85 14.93
N VAL A 98 -4.63 -1.35 14.18
CA VAL A 98 -3.79 -2.47 14.59
C VAL A 98 -2.33 -2.05 14.83
N GLY A 99 -2.12 -0.84 15.30
CA GLY A 99 -0.80 -0.27 15.54
C GLY A 99 -0.28 0.59 14.38
N LYS A 100 1.00 0.93 14.43
CA LYS A 100 1.70 1.68 13.37
C LYS A 100 2.38 0.72 12.39
N GLU A 101 2.63 1.16 11.15
CA GLU A 101 3.28 0.34 10.12
C GLU A 101 4.60 -0.32 10.59
N LYS A 102 5.42 0.39 11.39
CA LYS A 102 6.69 -0.16 11.92
C LYS A 102 6.53 -1.00 13.17
N ALA A 103 5.36 -0.98 13.80
CA ALA A 103 5.07 -1.65 15.05
C ALA A 103 3.59 -2.07 15.09
N PRO A 104 3.18 -3.05 14.26
CA PRO A 104 1.83 -3.59 14.32
C PRO A 104 1.61 -4.36 15.62
N ASN A 105 0.39 -4.30 16.14
CA ASN A 105 -0.02 -4.98 17.36
C ASN A 105 -0.61 -6.36 17.02
N LEU A 106 0.13 -7.42 17.28
CA LEU A 106 -0.25 -8.80 16.96
C LEU A 106 -1.51 -9.26 17.72
N GLU A 107 -1.71 -8.82 18.95
CA GLU A 107 -2.89 -9.15 19.75
C GLU A 107 -4.16 -8.50 19.14
N ALA A 108 -4.06 -7.23 18.76
CA ALA A 108 -5.15 -6.53 18.10
C ALA A 108 -5.48 -7.19 16.74
N ILE A 109 -4.48 -7.64 15.98
CA ILE A 109 -4.67 -8.38 14.73
C ILE A 109 -5.41 -9.70 15.00
N ALA A 110 -4.92 -10.49 15.96
CA ALA A 110 -5.51 -11.80 16.30
C ALA A 110 -6.97 -11.68 16.79
N ALA A 111 -7.28 -10.63 17.57
CA ALA A 111 -8.64 -10.36 18.07
C ALA A 111 -9.66 -10.13 16.94
N LEU A 112 -9.22 -9.64 15.78
CA LEU A 112 -10.09 -9.42 14.60
C LEU A 112 -10.42 -10.72 13.87
N LYS A 113 -9.70 -11.82 14.13
CA LYS A 113 -9.85 -13.11 13.45
C LYS A 113 -9.87 -12.92 11.93
N PRO A 114 -8.82 -12.35 11.33
CA PRO A 114 -8.76 -12.10 9.90
C PRO A 114 -8.74 -13.43 9.13
N ASP A 115 -9.16 -13.38 7.87
CA ASP A 115 -9.00 -14.48 6.92
C ASP A 115 -7.82 -14.25 5.96
N LEU A 116 -7.29 -13.01 5.96
CA LEU A 116 -6.08 -12.64 5.23
C LEU A 116 -5.36 -11.49 5.94
N ILE A 117 -4.03 -11.60 6.02
CA ILE A 117 -3.13 -10.52 6.45
C ILE A 117 -2.23 -10.15 5.27
N ILE A 118 -2.19 -8.85 4.94
CA ILE A 118 -1.31 -8.31 3.90
C ILE A 118 -0.27 -7.43 4.57
N GLY A 119 1.00 -7.73 4.36
CA GLY A 119 2.11 -6.96 4.91
C GLY A 119 3.16 -6.65 3.85
N ASN A 120 4.37 -6.33 4.32
CA ASN A 120 5.50 -5.99 3.47
C ASN A 120 6.79 -6.54 4.06
N LYS A 121 7.63 -7.16 3.24
CA LYS A 121 8.88 -7.80 3.69
C LYS A 121 9.81 -6.80 4.37
N MET A 122 10.06 -5.65 3.76
CA MET A 122 10.95 -4.62 4.31
C MET A 122 10.56 -4.19 5.74
N ARG A 123 9.27 -4.26 6.09
CA ARG A 123 8.73 -3.84 7.40
C ARG A 123 8.52 -4.99 8.37
N HIS A 124 8.03 -6.12 7.87
CA HIS A 124 7.38 -7.13 8.71
C HIS A 124 8.03 -8.51 8.67
N GLU A 125 9.16 -8.68 7.95
CA GLU A 125 9.84 -9.98 7.81
C GLU A 125 10.09 -10.65 9.17
N LYS A 126 10.52 -9.88 10.18
CA LYS A 126 10.84 -10.38 11.53
C LYS A 126 9.63 -10.98 12.27
N ILE A 127 8.42 -10.57 11.92
CA ILE A 127 7.19 -11.04 12.56
C ILE A 127 6.33 -11.92 11.62
N TYR A 128 6.86 -12.30 10.46
CA TYR A 128 6.13 -13.08 9.45
C TYR A 128 5.56 -14.38 10.00
N THR A 129 6.36 -15.15 10.74
CA THR A 129 5.93 -16.42 11.34
C THR A 129 4.80 -16.23 12.34
N GLN A 130 4.84 -15.16 13.14
CA GLN A 130 3.77 -14.83 14.09
C GLN A 130 2.49 -14.41 13.36
N LEU A 131 2.58 -13.65 12.28
CA LEU A 131 1.43 -13.28 11.46
C LEU A 131 0.80 -14.53 10.81
N LYS A 132 1.60 -15.43 10.26
CA LYS A 132 1.12 -16.70 9.68
C LYS A 132 0.44 -17.61 10.70
N ALA A 133 0.80 -17.52 11.98
CA ALA A 133 0.12 -18.26 13.03
C ALA A 133 -1.29 -17.72 13.33
N ILE A 134 -1.58 -16.47 12.93
CA ILE A 134 -2.89 -15.84 13.09
C ILE A 134 -3.79 -16.15 11.88
N ALA A 135 -3.29 -15.92 10.66
CA ALA A 135 -4.05 -16.13 9.42
C ALA A 135 -3.12 -16.29 8.20
N PRO A 136 -3.63 -16.76 7.05
CA PRO A 136 -2.93 -16.68 5.78
C PRO A 136 -2.33 -15.29 5.57
N THR A 137 -1.03 -15.23 5.25
CA THR A 137 -0.27 -13.97 5.21
C THR A 137 0.52 -13.89 3.92
N VAL A 138 0.44 -12.76 3.22
CA VAL A 138 1.20 -12.45 2.00
C VAL A 138 1.90 -11.11 2.13
N PHE A 139 3.08 -10.98 1.52
CA PHE A 139 3.91 -9.78 1.61
C PHE A 139 4.27 -9.23 0.24
N SER A 140 4.12 -7.91 0.06
CA SER A 140 4.85 -7.16 -0.96
C SER A 140 6.33 -7.01 -0.54
N ASP A 141 7.22 -6.69 -1.49
CA ASP A 141 8.67 -6.69 -1.22
C ASP A 141 9.12 -5.40 -0.52
N THR A 142 9.03 -4.27 -1.19
CA THR A 142 9.52 -2.97 -0.72
C THR A 142 8.43 -1.90 -0.85
N ILE A 143 8.53 -0.84 -0.03
CA ILE A 143 7.57 0.29 -0.02
C ILE A 143 8.20 1.59 -0.52
N ARG A 144 9.20 1.56 -1.38
CA ARG A 144 9.87 2.74 -1.94
C ARG A 144 9.22 3.20 -3.24
N GLY A 145 9.98 3.16 -4.33
CA GLY A 145 9.51 3.49 -5.67
C GLY A 145 8.55 2.45 -6.29
N SER A 146 8.43 1.27 -5.69
CA SER A 146 7.67 0.11 -6.22
C SER A 146 6.15 0.18 -5.97
N TRP A 147 5.60 1.33 -5.62
CA TRP A 147 4.20 1.46 -5.22
C TRP A 147 3.17 0.94 -6.25
N LYS A 148 3.46 1.05 -7.56
CA LYS A 148 2.59 0.50 -8.61
C LYS A 148 2.60 -1.02 -8.64
N ASP A 149 3.77 -1.63 -8.46
CA ASP A 149 3.90 -3.08 -8.44
C ASP A 149 3.21 -3.65 -7.19
N ASN A 150 3.37 -2.98 -6.05
CA ASN A 150 2.64 -3.33 -4.84
C ASN A 150 1.13 -3.18 -5.02
N PHE A 151 0.66 -2.12 -5.67
CA PHE A 151 -0.76 -1.93 -5.95
C PHE A 151 -1.33 -3.05 -6.84
N LYS A 152 -0.60 -3.45 -7.90
CA LYS A 152 -0.97 -4.60 -8.75
C LYS A 152 -1.03 -5.90 -7.95
N PHE A 153 -0.03 -6.13 -7.09
CA PHE A 153 0.00 -7.29 -6.20
C PHE A 153 -1.21 -7.31 -5.24
N TYR A 154 -1.56 -6.18 -4.64
CA TYR A 154 -2.75 -6.10 -3.79
C TYR A 154 -4.04 -6.37 -4.58
N ALA A 155 -4.14 -5.87 -5.82
CA ALA A 155 -5.28 -6.14 -6.69
C ALA A 155 -5.41 -7.63 -7.05
N GLU A 156 -4.28 -8.32 -7.28
CA GLU A 156 -4.23 -9.76 -7.52
C GLU A 156 -4.68 -10.55 -6.27
N VAL A 157 -4.06 -10.27 -5.12
CA VAL A 157 -4.34 -10.92 -3.83
C VAL A 157 -5.82 -10.78 -3.43
N LEU A 158 -6.46 -9.67 -3.78
CA LEU A 158 -7.85 -9.37 -3.44
C LEU A 158 -8.85 -9.80 -4.53
N ASN A 159 -8.38 -10.46 -5.59
CA ASN A 159 -9.19 -10.81 -6.77
C ASN A 159 -9.91 -9.57 -7.37
N LYS A 160 -9.17 -8.43 -7.47
CA LYS A 160 -9.62 -7.10 -7.92
C LYS A 160 -8.79 -6.56 -9.07
N LYS A 161 -8.28 -7.45 -9.93
CA LYS A 161 -7.38 -7.07 -11.02
C LYS A 161 -8.00 -6.06 -11.97
N ALA A 162 -9.27 -6.22 -12.33
CA ALA A 162 -9.95 -5.30 -13.26
C ALA A 162 -10.08 -3.89 -12.66
N GLU A 163 -10.46 -3.78 -11.39
CA GLU A 163 -10.52 -2.52 -10.67
C GLU A 163 -9.12 -1.88 -10.53
N GLY A 164 -8.11 -2.71 -10.28
CA GLY A 164 -6.72 -2.26 -10.21
C GLY A 164 -6.21 -1.70 -11.55
N ASP A 165 -6.43 -2.42 -12.64
CA ASP A 165 -6.04 -1.99 -13.99
C ASP A 165 -6.75 -0.68 -14.37
N LYS A 166 -8.04 -0.53 -14.01
CA LYS A 166 -8.80 0.71 -14.22
C LYS A 166 -8.18 1.88 -13.45
N ALA A 167 -7.91 1.71 -12.16
CA ALA A 167 -7.34 2.78 -11.32
C ALA A 167 -5.95 3.22 -11.80
N LEU A 168 -5.11 2.28 -12.22
CA LEU A 168 -3.80 2.61 -12.80
C LEU A 168 -3.93 3.35 -14.14
N LYS A 169 -4.86 2.97 -14.99
CA LYS A 169 -5.13 3.66 -16.26
C LYS A 169 -5.60 5.11 -16.03
N GLU A 170 -6.42 5.34 -15.02
CA GLU A 170 -6.86 6.69 -14.63
C GLU A 170 -5.67 7.54 -14.15
N TYR A 171 -4.80 6.98 -13.31
CA TYR A 171 -3.57 7.62 -12.88
C TYR A 171 -2.65 7.95 -14.10
N GLU A 172 -2.42 6.99 -14.98
CA GLU A 172 -1.58 7.17 -16.18
C GLU A 172 -2.15 8.24 -17.13
N SER A 173 -3.47 8.34 -17.22
CA SER A 173 -4.12 9.41 -17.98
C SER A 173 -3.83 10.79 -17.41
N LYS A 174 -3.83 10.95 -16.08
CA LYS A 174 -3.42 12.20 -15.43
C LYS A 174 -1.94 12.53 -15.69
N VAL A 175 -1.04 11.55 -15.57
CA VAL A 175 0.38 11.73 -15.89
C VAL A 175 0.55 12.23 -17.33
N ASN A 176 -0.11 11.59 -18.28
CA ASN A 176 -0.04 11.95 -19.70
C ASN A 176 -0.61 13.34 -19.98
N SER A 177 -1.70 13.75 -19.29
CA SER A 177 -2.24 15.11 -19.40
C SER A 177 -1.22 16.14 -18.93
N ILE A 178 -0.62 15.96 -17.75
CA ILE A 178 0.42 16.88 -17.24
C ILE A 178 1.60 16.96 -18.22
N LYS A 179 2.08 15.82 -18.68
CA LYS A 179 3.17 15.74 -19.65
C LYS A 179 2.89 16.48 -20.95
N LYS A 180 1.66 16.39 -21.46
CA LYS A 180 1.22 17.05 -22.67
C LYS A 180 1.04 18.56 -22.45
N ASP A 181 0.32 18.93 -21.39
CA ASP A 181 -0.08 20.33 -21.12
C ASP A 181 1.13 21.21 -20.74
N PHE A 182 2.18 20.61 -20.16
CA PHE A 182 3.37 21.31 -19.66
C PHE A 182 4.68 20.81 -20.28
N LYS A 183 4.62 20.41 -21.56
CA LYS A 183 5.78 19.88 -22.28
C LYS A 183 7.01 20.78 -22.17
N ASP A 184 6.82 22.09 -22.25
CA ASP A 184 7.91 23.08 -22.20
C ASP A 184 8.53 23.24 -20.80
N LYS A 185 7.94 22.62 -19.78
CA LYS A 185 8.42 22.63 -18.39
C LYS A 185 9.18 21.37 -17.98
N LEU A 186 9.18 20.33 -18.83
CA LEU A 186 9.73 19.02 -18.46
C LEU A 186 11.25 19.02 -18.24
N ASP A 187 11.97 19.98 -18.81
CA ASP A 187 13.42 20.14 -18.57
C ASP A 187 13.74 20.77 -17.21
N THR A 188 12.73 21.24 -16.46
CA THR A 188 12.89 21.79 -15.11
C THR A 188 13.57 20.76 -14.20
N LYS A 189 14.68 21.14 -13.56
CA LYS A 189 15.42 20.33 -12.59
C LYS A 189 14.78 20.45 -11.21
N ILE A 190 13.99 19.46 -10.82
CA ILE A 190 13.26 19.44 -9.54
C ILE A 190 14.08 18.77 -8.45
N SER A 191 14.33 19.49 -7.36
CA SER A 191 14.92 18.98 -6.12
C SER A 191 13.84 18.54 -5.13
N LEU A 192 14.08 17.45 -4.40
CA LEU A 192 13.20 16.95 -3.32
C LEU A 192 13.99 16.91 -2.01
N VAL A 193 13.58 17.73 -1.05
CA VAL A 193 14.27 17.84 0.25
C VAL A 193 13.31 17.47 1.39
N ARG A 194 13.77 16.63 2.33
CA ARG A 194 12.99 16.25 3.50
C ARG A 194 13.72 16.59 4.78
N PHE A 195 13.05 17.33 5.65
CA PHE A 195 13.49 17.61 7.00
C PHE A 195 12.92 16.57 7.98
N MET A 196 13.76 16.12 8.93
CA MET A 196 13.41 15.11 9.92
C MET A 196 14.14 15.43 11.22
N ASP A 197 13.76 14.80 12.33
CA ASP A 197 14.53 14.87 13.57
C ASP A 197 16.01 14.50 13.31
N GLY A 198 16.92 15.43 13.58
CA GLY A 198 18.36 15.27 13.43
C GLY A 198 18.90 15.07 11.99
N LYS A 199 18.03 15.01 10.96
CA LYS A 199 18.41 14.63 9.60
C LYS A 199 17.80 15.53 8.55
N THR A 200 18.57 15.77 7.47
CA THR A 200 18.06 16.36 6.24
C THR A 200 18.45 15.47 5.07
N ARG A 201 17.50 15.17 4.19
CA ARG A 201 17.72 14.24 3.10
C ARG A 201 17.27 14.83 1.78
N ILE A 202 18.07 14.59 0.75
CA ILE A 202 17.66 14.72 -0.64
C ILE A 202 17.08 13.40 -1.08
N TYR A 203 15.86 13.41 -1.59
CA TYR A 203 15.13 12.24 -2.08
C TYR A 203 15.41 12.03 -3.57
N LEU A 204 15.86 10.83 -3.95
CA LEU A 204 16.33 10.51 -5.29
C LEU A 204 15.30 9.70 -6.10
N GLY A 205 15.77 8.98 -7.12
CA GLY A 205 14.94 8.29 -8.09
C GLY A 205 14.12 7.11 -7.54
N ASP A 206 14.63 6.39 -6.52
CA ASP A 206 13.92 5.25 -5.89
C ASP A 206 13.05 5.69 -4.69
N THR A 207 12.41 6.85 -4.81
CA THR A 207 11.44 7.31 -3.83
C THR A 207 10.08 7.45 -4.47
N PHE A 208 9.01 7.47 -3.66
CA PHE A 208 7.66 7.63 -4.14
C PHE A 208 7.50 8.85 -5.07
N ALA A 209 7.82 10.05 -4.58
CA ALA A 209 7.77 11.26 -5.40
C ALA A 209 8.77 11.24 -6.56
N GLY A 210 9.98 10.68 -6.35
CA GLY A 210 11.01 10.58 -7.38
C GLY A 210 10.55 9.78 -8.59
N THR A 211 9.88 8.65 -8.38
CA THR A 211 9.34 7.82 -9.46
C THR A 211 8.22 8.53 -10.22
N ILE A 212 7.33 9.25 -9.53
CA ILE A 212 6.23 10.00 -10.14
C ILE A 212 6.78 11.15 -11.01
N LEU A 213 7.73 11.94 -10.48
CA LEU A 213 8.37 13.02 -11.25
C LEU A 213 9.09 12.49 -12.50
N LYS A 214 9.79 11.37 -12.38
CA LYS A 214 10.44 10.69 -13.52
C LYS A 214 9.41 10.24 -14.56
N GLU A 215 8.28 9.71 -14.12
CA GLU A 215 7.22 9.23 -15.01
C GLU A 215 6.58 10.36 -15.80
N ILE A 216 6.37 11.52 -15.18
CA ILE A 216 5.93 12.73 -15.87
C ILE A 216 7.00 13.22 -16.86
N GLY A 217 8.28 13.01 -16.58
CA GLY A 217 9.39 13.37 -17.44
C GLY A 217 10.22 14.56 -16.94
N PHE A 218 9.97 15.04 -15.72
CA PHE A 218 10.79 16.08 -15.12
C PHE A 218 12.24 15.64 -14.91
N LYS A 219 13.17 16.59 -15.00
CA LYS A 219 14.59 16.38 -14.74
C LYS A 219 14.90 16.50 -13.23
N ARG A 220 16.07 16.00 -12.89
CA ARG A 220 16.63 16.14 -11.54
C ARG A 220 17.95 16.90 -11.63
N PRO A 221 18.33 17.68 -10.60
CA PRO A 221 19.69 18.25 -10.52
C PRO A 221 20.77 17.18 -10.72
N ASP A 222 21.93 17.55 -11.23
CA ASP A 222 22.99 16.60 -11.56
C ASP A 222 23.50 15.84 -10.32
N THR A 223 23.49 16.50 -9.15
CA THR A 223 23.82 15.90 -7.84
C THR A 223 22.75 14.90 -7.34
N GLN A 224 21.60 14.85 -7.98
CA GLN A 224 20.42 14.04 -7.58
C GLN A 224 20.04 12.98 -8.61
N GLN A 225 20.94 12.69 -9.53
CA GLN A 225 20.79 11.63 -10.53
C GLN A 225 20.92 10.24 -9.91
N GLY A 226 20.36 9.24 -10.58
CA GLY A 226 20.50 7.83 -10.22
C GLY A 226 19.27 7.23 -9.54
N THR A 227 19.44 5.95 -9.16
CA THR A 227 18.36 5.09 -8.64
C THR A 227 18.45 4.87 -7.13
N LYS A 228 19.33 5.59 -6.43
CA LYS A 228 19.38 5.51 -4.96
C LYS A 228 18.10 6.06 -4.35
N PHE A 229 17.84 5.62 -3.12
CA PHE A 229 16.70 6.10 -2.36
C PHE A 229 16.89 7.54 -1.88
N VAL A 230 17.95 7.81 -1.10
CA VAL A 230 18.20 9.14 -0.53
C VAL A 230 19.71 9.40 -0.38
N ASN A 231 20.08 10.69 -0.35
CA ASN A 231 21.34 11.19 0.20
C ASN A 231 21.02 11.95 1.49
N GLU A 232 21.64 11.57 2.61
CA GLU A 232 21.61 12.34 3.84
C GLU A 232 22.69 13.42 3.74
N ILE A 233 22.34 14.69 3.98
CA ILE A 233 23.24 15.83 3.84
C ILE A 233 23.34 16.66 5.12
N GLY A 234 24.53 17.16 5.40
CA GLY A 234 24.78 18.25 6.34
C GLY A 234 24.72 19.62 5.62
N LYS A 235 24.91 20.68 6.40
CA LYS A 235 24.89 22.04 5.86
C LYS A 235 26.03 22.31 4.88
N GLU A 236 27.16 21.64 5.04
CA GLU A 236 28.33 21.73 4.15
C GLU A 236 28.06 21.24 2.72
N ARG A 237 27.01 20.42 2.54
CA ARG A 237 26.59 19.88 1.25
C ARG A 237 25.26 20.45 0.75
N LEU A 238 24.85 21.56 1.29
CA LEU A 238 23.55 22.17 1.06
C LEU A 238 23.34 22.58 -0.41
N ASN A 239 24.43 22.92 -1.11
CA ASN A 239 24.43 23.18 -2.55
C ASN A 239 23.91 22.00 -3.40
N GLU A 240 23.99 20.76 -2.91
CA GLU A 240 23.44 19.59 -3.59
C GLU A 240 21.91 19.59 -3.62
N ALA A 241 21.27 20.38 -2.76
CA ALA A 241 19.81 20.55 -2.73
C ALA A 241 19.30 21.59 -3.75
N ASP A 242 20.18 22.35 -4.40
CA ASP A 242 19.78 23.38 -5.36
C ASP A 242 19.21 22.77 -6.65
N GLY A 243 18.37 23.51 -7.35
CA GLY A 243 17.73 23.12 -8.59
C GLY A 243 16.97 24.30 -9.21
N ASP A 244 16.19 24.05 -10.26
CA ASP A 244 15.30 25.07 -10.80
C ASP A 244 14.07 25.27 -9.93
N VAL A 245 13.61 24.17 -9.31
CA VAL A 245 12.51 24.13 -8.35
C VAL A 245 12.88 23.18 -7.21
N MET A 246 12.51 23.54 -5.99
CA MET A 246 12.63 22.67 -4.82
C MET A 246 11.25 22.42 -4.22
N PHE A 247 10.87 21.16 -4.07
CA PHE A 247 9.79 20.77 -3.17
C PHE A 247 10.39 20.26 -1.88
N TYR A 248 9.99 20.85 -0.75
CA TYR A 248 10.44 20.36 0.55
C TYR A 248 9.27 20.00 1.44
N PHE A 249 9.48 19.00 2.29
CA PHE A 249 8.48 18.45 3.19
C PHE A 249 9.11 17.99 4.48
N THR A 250 8.30 17.86 5.53
CA THR A 250 8.79 17.61 6.87
C THR A 250 8.14 16.38 7.47
N TYR A 251 8.96 15.41 7.84
CA TYR A 251 8.53 14.24 8.59
C TYR A 251 8.39 14.61 10.06
N GLU A 252 7.16 14.60 10.54
CA GLU A 252 6.82 15.01 11.89
C GLU A 252 6.11 13.88 12.63
N LEU A 253 6.58 13.56 13.84
CA LEU A 253 6.01 12.52 14.71
C LEU A 253 5.06 13.08 15.78
N GLY A 254 4.84 14.40 15.79
CA GLY A 254 4.03 15.10 16.78
C GLY A 254 4.86 15.67 17.94
N ASP A 255 6.20 15.57 17.87
CA ASP A 255 7.12 16.08 18.91
C ASP A 255 7.79 17.42 18.52
N GLY A 256 7.48 17.95 17.35
CA GLY A 256 7.98 19.23 16.85
C GLY A 256 9.43 19.23 16.33
N LYS A 257 10.15 18.12 16.42
CA LYS A 257 11.59 18.08 16.09
C LYS A 257 11.85 18.20 14.59
N GLY A 258 11.00 17.59 13.78
CA GLY A 258 11.07 17.74 12.32
C GLY A 258 10.87 19.19 11.91
N LEU A 259 9.86 19.86 12.47
CA LEU A 259 9.58 21.28 12.24
C LEU A 259 10.70 22.19 12.75
N ALA A 260 11.32 21.85 13.87
CA ALA A 260 12.49 22.58 14.38
C ALA A 260 13.66 22.50 13.38
N ARG A 261 13.91 21.31 12.81
CA ARG A 261 14.93 21.11 11.78
C ARG A 261 14.62 21.91 10.51
N GLU A 262 13.38 21.88 10.02
CA GLU A 262 12.93 22.71 8.90
C GLU A 262 13.23 24.20 9.17
N LYS A 263 12.77 24.72 10.32
CA LYS A 263 12.98 26.11 10.70
C LYS A 263 14.45 26.50 10.78
N GLU A 264 15.29 25.64 11.34
CA GLU A 264 16.73 25.85 11.45
C GLU A 264 17.34 26.01 10.04
N TRP A 265 17.00 25.14 9.09
CA TRP A 265 17.55 25.16 7.74
C TRP A 265 17.02 26.32 6.90
N LEU A 266 15.72 26.61 6.94
CA LEU A 266 15.14 27.72 6.20
C LEU A 266 15.67 29.09 6.67
N ASN A 267 16.15 29.20 7.91
CA ASN A 267 16.74 30.42 8.44
C ASN A 267 18.25 30.52 8.19
N ASP A 268 18.88 29.43 7.76
CA ASP A 268 20.34 29.41 7.52
C ASP A 268 20.71 30.30 6.34
N PRO A 269 21.76 31.16 6.48
CA PRO A 269 22.23 32.01 5.39
C PRO A 269 22.64 31.23 4.13
N MET A 270 23.23 30.04 4.30
CA MET A 270 23.60 29.20 3.16
C MET A 270 22.36 28.67 2.42
N PHE A 271 21.29 28.27 3.14
CA PHE A 271 20.04 27.89 2.52
C PHE A 271 19.42 29.04 1.74
N LYS A 272 19.41 30.23 2.32
CA LYS A 272 18.91 31.45 1.68
C LYS A 272 19.74 31.85 0.45
N SER A 273 21.00 31.41 0.36
CA SER A 273 21.87 31.67 -0.79
C SER A 273 21.63 30.77 -1.99
N LEU A 274 20.90 29.67 -1.83
CA LEU A 274 20.56 28.77 -2.94
C LEU A 274 19.80 29.54 -4.05
N ASN A 275 20.06 29.20 -5.30
CA ASN A 275 19.40 29.86 -6.44
C ASN A 275 17.89 29.64 -6.41
N VAL A 276 17.45 28.43 -6.11
CA VAL A 276 16.03 28.08 -6.00
C VAL A 276 15.30 28.91 -4.93
N VAL A 277 15.98 29.25 -3.84
CA VAL A 277 15.40 30.07 -2.75
C VAL A 277 15.37 31.55 -3.14
N LYS A 278 16.48 32.09 -3.68
CA LYS A 278 16.55 33.49 -4.17
C LYS A 278 15.50 33.78 -5.24
N ASN A 279 15.19 32.78 -6.07
CA ASN A 279 14.20 32.89 -7.14
C ASN A 279 12.77 32.61 -6.68
N ASN A 280 12.51 32.41 -5.37
CA ASN A 280 11.21 32.06 -4.80
C ASN A 280 10.61 30.78 -5.40
N LYS A 281 11.44 29.77 -5.74
CA LYS A 281 11.06 28.50 -6.33
C LYS A 281 11.17 27.31 -5.34
N ALA A 282 11.30 27.60 -4.05
CA ALA A 282 11.26 26.59 -2.99
C ALA A 282 9.86 26.52 -2.36
N PHE A 283 9.16 25.40 -2.53
CA PHE A 283 7.77 25.23 -2.11
C PHE A 283 7.64 24.14 -1.07
N LYS A 284 6.95 24.46 0.04
CA LYS A 284 6.55 23.45 1.02
C LYS A 284 5.39 22.63 0.49
N VAL A 285 5.50 21.31 0.58
CA VAL A 285 4.45 20.36 0.22
C VAL A 285 4.12 19.42 1.38
N ASN A 286 3.02 18.69 1.27
CA ASN A 286 2.57 17.80 2.33
C ASN A 286 3.38 16.48 2.34
N ASP A 287 4.11 16.19 3.42
CA ASP A 287 4.91 14.97 3.58
C ASP A 287 4.10 13.69 3.41
N THR A 288 2.88 13.64 3.93
CA THR A 288 2.02 12.47 3.79
C THR A 288 1.72 12.16 2.32
N ILE A 289 1.37 13.20 1.55
CA ILE A 289 0.98 13.06 0.14
C ILE A 289 2.20 12.80 -0.76
N TRP A 290 3.31 13.51 -0.50
CA TRP A 290 4.48 13.44 -1.38
C TRP A 290 5.43 12.30 -1.05
N ASN A 291 5.24 11.62 0.10
CA ASN A 291 6.16 10.55 0.48
C ASN A 291 5.56 9.48 1.41
N THR A 292 5.00 9.85 2.58
CA THR A 292 4.84 8.90 3.69
C THR A 292 3.65 7.95 3.50
N ALA A 293 2.56 8.35 2.87
CA ALA A 293 1.44 7.47 2.57
C ALA A 293 1.78 6.48 1.45
N GLY A 294 2.41 6.97 0.37
CA GLY A 294 3.09 6.16 -0.64
C GLY A 294 2.21 5.30 -1.53
N GLY A 295 0.90 5.47 -1.53
CA GLY A 295 -0.04 4.67 -2.31
C GLY A 295 -0.71 5.45 -3.45
N ILE A 296 -1.67 4.80 -4.11
CA ILE A 296 -2.32 5.32 -5.32
C ILE A 296 -3.15 6.59 -5.08
N LYS A 297 -3.76 6.72 -3.90
CA LYS A 297 -4.51 7.95 -3.55
C LYS A 297 -3.55 9.13 -3.37
N ALA A 298 -2.46 8.93 -2.65
CA ALA A 298 -1.41 9.93 -2.49
C ALA A 298 -0.76 10.29 -3.83
N ALA A 299 -0.52 9.31 -4.72
CA ALA A 299 0.00 9.55 -6.07
C ALA A 299 -0.92 10.48 -6.88
N ASN A 300 -2.23 10.23 -6.87
CA ASN A 300 -3.20 11.08 -7.55
C ASN A 300 -3.24 12.49 -6.96
N LEU A 301 -3.20 12.63 -5.62
CA LEU A 301 -3.17 13.91 -4.93
C LEU A 301 -1.87 14.70 -5.22
N MET A 302 -0.73 14.01 -5.31
CA MET A 302 0.53 14.63 -5.73
C MET A 302 0.46 15.17 -7.17
N LEU A 303 -0.16 14.42 -8.09
CA LEU A 303 -0.40 14.90 -9.45
C LEU A 303 -1.31 16.13 -9.47
N ASP A 304 -2.36 16.16 -8.64
CA ASP A 304 -3.27 17.30 -8.53
C ASP A 304 -2.54 18.53 -7.96
N ASP A 305 -1.68 18.38 -6.94
CA ASP A 305 -0.81 19.43 -6.41
C ASP A 305 0.12 20.00 -7.50
N LEU A 306 0.83 19.12 -8.22
CA LEU A 306 1.73 19.52 -9.30
C LEU A 306 0.99 20.26 -10.42
N ASN A 307 -0.12 19.70 -10.89
CA ASN A 307 -0.92 20.31 -11.95
C ASN A 307 -1.42 21.71 -11.55
N LYS A 308 -1.86 21.86 -10.29
CA LYS A 308 -2.26 23.18 -9.76
C LYS A 308 -1.10 24.17 -9.78
N MET A 309 0.08 23.77 -9.27
CA MET A 309 1.25 24.66 -9.22
C MET A 309 1.74 25.05 -10.62
N LEU A 310 1.70 24.14 -11.58
CA LEU A 310 2.04 24.39 -12.98
C LEU A 310 1.06 25.38 -13.62
N ARG A 311 -0.25 25.22 -13.42
CA ARG A 311 -1.28 26.14 -13.92
C ARG A 311 -1.20 27.53 -13.29
N GLU A 312 -0.79 27.62 -12.03
CA GLU A 312 -0.53 28.89 -11.34
C GLU A 312 0.80 29.55 -11.76
N GLY A 313 1.57 28.94 -12.66
CA GLY A 313 2.85 29.47 -13.14
C GLY A 313 3.92 29.55 -12.05
N LYS A 314 3.86 28.70 -11.02
CA LYS A 314 4.83 28.71 -9.93
C LYS A 314 6.22 28.28 -10.38
N PHE A 315 6.31 27.51 -11.43
CA PHE A 315 7.58 27.08 -12.05
C PHE A 315 7.43 26.67 -13.52
#